data_b41c47102fb11ae07761dbe038059145
#
_entry.id   b41c47102fb11ae07761dbe038059145
#
_cell.length_a   1.000
_cell.length_b   1.000
_cell.length_c   1.000
_cell.angle_alpha   90.00
_cell.angle_beta   90.00
_cell.angle_gamma   90.00
#
_symmetry.space_group_name_H-M   'P 1'
#
loop_
_entity.id
_entity.type
_entity.pdbx_description
1 polymer ?
#
loop_
_entity_poly.entity_id
_entity_poly.type
_entity_poly.pdbx_seq_one_letter_code
_entity_poly.pdbx_strand_id
1 'polypeptide(L)'
;MVELAEADAFLPSLELQRRDALWAIKALRDEPLPLFVAAAEREMKTIAEQQEPDVKLRQMTDGHNVIQDYSHTGLTLREHPIAFLRKDLAARSIVTCGEAMLARDGRWLMTAGLVLVRQMPGSAKGVMFLTIEDETGPANVVVWPKLFERRRRVVLGSSMMAINGRIQREGEVVHLIAQQLFDLSGDLSALADRDGEFKLPTGRGDEFAHGSPGSPDSRDRAPAVKPRDIFVPLCRTRHNLTYPEPDTMPSPFPKARDFR
;
A
#
# COMPACT_ATOMS: atom_id res chain seq x y z
N MET A 1 10.36 18.47 14.55
CA MET A 1 11.18 17.55 15.37
C MET A 1 10.49 16.22 15.59
N VAL A 2 9.23 16.19 16.10
CA VAL A 2 8.48 14.94 16.32
C VAL A 2 8.36 14.13 15.04
N GLU A 3 7.93 14.72 13.93
CA GLU A 3 7.80 14.06 12.62
C GLU A 3 9.12 13.43 12.13
N LEU A 4 10.26 14.08 12.41
CA LEU A 4 11.57 13.52 12.07
C LEU A 4 11.90 12.29 12.93
N ALA A 5 11.51 12.29 14.20
CA ALA A 5 11.68 11.13 15.05
C ALA A 5 10.75 9.98 14.63
N GLU A 6 9.52 10.29 14.25
CA GLU A 6 8.56 9.33 13.70
C GLU A 6 9.01 8.73 12.36
N ALA A 7 9.80 9.48 11.59
CA ALA A 7 10.43 9.01 10.35
C ALA A 7 11.77 8.28 10.57
N ASP A 8 12.19 8.02 11.82
CA ASP A 8 13.46 7.38 12.19
C ASP A 8 14.71 8.13 11.68
N ALA A 9 14.58 9.45 11.44
CA ALA A 9 15.64 10.28 10.84
C ALA A 9 16.87 10.48 11.74
N PHE A 10 16.77 10.22 13.02
CA PHE A 10 17.86 10.40 13.99
C PHE A 10 18.76 9.18 14.13
N LEU A 11 18.34 8.01 13.64
CA LEU A 11 19.10 6.78 13.75
C LEU A 11 20.50 6.88 13.10
N PRO A 12 20.64 7.41 11.86
CA PRO A 12 21.96 7.45 11.20
C PRO A 12 22.94 8.45 11.82
N SER A 13 22.47 9.52 12.45
CA SER A 13 23.29 10.63 12.92
C SER A 13 23.53 10.65 14.42
N LEU A 14 22.55 10.20 15.20
CA LEU A 14 22.57 10.26 16.66
C LEU A 14 22.47 8.87 17.31
N GLU A 15 22.36 7.81 16.50
CA GLU A 15 22.14 6.42 16.95
C GLU A 15 20.89 6.26 17.85
N LEU A 16 19.97 7.25 17.79
CA LEU A 16 18.72 7.22 18.53
C LEU A 16 17.65 6.51 17.70
N GLN A 17 17.14 5.43 18.24
CA GLN A 17 15.98 4.76 17.66
C GLN A 17 14.71 5.61 17.81
N ARG A 18 13.70 5.34 17.01
CA ARG A 18 12.44 6.09 16.93
C ARG A 18 11.83 6.40 18.31
N ARG A 19 11.71 5.41 19.19
CA ARG A 19 11.14 5.60 20.53
C ARG A 19 12.02 6.47 21.42
N ASP A 20 13.33 6.24 21.38
CA ASP A 20 14.30 6.99 22.17
C ASP A 20 14.35 8.45 21.70
N ALA A 21 14.32 8.68 20.39
CA ALA A 21 14.27 10.01 19.80
C ALA A 21 12.97 10.76 20.20
N LEU A 22 11.81 10.09 20.12
CA LEU A 22 10.53 10.67 20.54
C LEU A 22 10.53 11.00 22.03
N TRP A 23 11.10 10.12 22.87
CA TRP A 23 11.22 10.36 24.29
C TRP A 23 12.11 11.58 24.57
N ALA A 24 13.31 11.61 23.96
CA ALA A 24 14.24 12.73 24.12
C ALA A 24 13.64 14.07 23.66
N ILE A 25 12.89 14.08 22.54
CA ILE A 25 12.22 15.29 22.06
C ILE A 25 11.13 15.76 23.02
N LYS A 26 10.35 14.83 23.60
CA LYS A 26 9.31 15.17 24.58
C LYS A 26 9.89 15.70 25.90
N ALA A 27 11.11 15.32 26.22
CA ALA A 27 11.83 15.85 27.38
C ALA A 27 12.41 17.26 27.13
N LEU A 28 12.57 17.67 25.84
CA LEU A 28 12.98 19.03 25.51
C LEU A 28 11.89 20.02 25.94
N ARG A 29 12.23 20.89 26.88
CA ARG A 29 11.36 22.00 27.23
C ARG A 29 11.61 23.15 26.27
N ASP A 30 10.55 23.84 25.87
CA ASP A 30 10.70 25.12 25.19
C ASP A 30 11.50 26.05 26.10
N GLU A 31 12.58 26.64 25.62
CA GLU A 31 13.34 27.62 26.39
C GLU A 31 12.41 28.74 26.81
N PRO A 32 12.29 29.05 28.09
CA PRO A 32 11.45 30.14 28.53
C PRO A 32 11.94 31.45 27.89
N LEU A 33 11.01 32.24 27.37
CA LEU A 33 11.32 33.55 26.80
C LEU A 33 12.18 34.35 27.75
N PRO A 34 13.22 35.11 27.29
CA PRO A 34 14.18 35.79 28.14
C PRO A 34 13.53 36.68 29.22
N LEU A 35 12.32 37.16 28.95
CA LEU A 35 11.56 37.97 29.90
C LEU A 35 11.07 37.17 31.14
N PHE A 36 10.88 35.88 30.99
CA PHE A 36 10.44 34.99 32.08
C PHE A 36 11.61 34.32 32.81
N VAL A 37 12.83 34.33 32.23
CA VAL A 37 14.04 33.77 32.86
C VAL A 37 14.33 34.50 34.17
N ALA A 38 14.28 35.83 34.19
CA ALA A 38 14.52 36.63 35.39
C ALA A 38 13.44 36.44 36.48
N ALA A 39 12.22 36.08 36.11
CA ALA A 39 11.16 35.74 37.07
C ALA A 39 11.34 34.31 37.63
N ALA A 40 11.71 33.36 36.76
CA ALA A 40 11.97 31.97 37.11
C ALA A 40 13.22 31.81 37.98
N GLU A 41 14.29 32.63 37.79
CA GLU A 41 15.47 32.61 38.64
C GLU A 41 15.21 32.95 40.12
N ARG A 42 14.11 33.71 40.38
CA ARG A 42 13.68 34.00 41.75
C ARG A 42 12.93 32.84 42.40
N GLU A 43 12.26 32.03 41.61
CA GLU A 43 11.50 30.85 42.06
C GLU A 43 12.32 29.55 42.06
N MET A 44 13.35 29.45 41.19
CA MET A 44 14.16 28.23 40.99
C MET A 44 15.10 27.86 42.14
N LYS A 45 15.15 28.62 43.20
CA LYS A 45 15.98 28.25 44.39
C LYS A 45 15.45 27.02 45.14
N THR A 46 14.32 26.45 44.76
CA THR A 46 13.64 25.41 45.56
C THR A 46 13.24 24.14 44.82
N ILE A 47 13.39 24.04 43.50
CA ILE A 47 13.07 22.80 42.79
C ILE A 47 14.37 22.26 42.18
N ALA A 48 14.97 21.28 42.89
CA ALA A 48 15.98 20.44 42.24
C ALA A 48 15.35 19.88 40.99
N GLU A 49 15.95 20.17 39.82
CA GLU A 49 15.58 19.49 38.59
C GLU A 49 15.65 18.00 38.89
N GLN A 50 14.49 17.36 38.97
CA GLN A 50 14.42 15.92 39.03
C GLN A 50 14.95 15.46 37.68
N GLN A 51 16.21 14.99 37.66
CA GLN A 51 16.75 14.27 36.51
C GLN A 51 15.75 13.13 36.24
N GLU A 52 15.16 13.16 35.04
CA GLU A 52 14.34 12.05 34.62
C GLU A 52 15.15 10.75 34.76
N PRO A 53 14.57 9.69 35.34
CA PRO A 53 15.27 8.43 35.46
C PRO A 53 15.66 7.93 34.05
N ASP A 54 16.84 7.33 33.95
CA ASP A 54 17.29 6.69 32.69
C ASP A 54 16.35 5.51 32.38
N VAL A 55 15.36 5.79 31.52
CA VAL A 55 14.33 4.82 31.13
C VAL A 55 14.79 4.06 29.92
N LYS A 56 15.12 2.80 30.09
CA LYS A 56 15.39 1.89 28.95
C LYS A 56 14.06 1.52 28.28
N LEU A 57 13.76 2.17 27.17
CA LEU A 57 12.58 1.84 26.37
C LEU A 57 12.76 0.49 25.65
N ARG A 58 11.68 -0.30 25.63
CA ARG A 58 11.67 -1.55 24.85
C ARG A 58 11.82 -1.20 23.36
N GLN A 59 12.80 -1.79 22.71
CA GLN A 59 13.02 -1.62 21.29
C GLN A 59 11.83 -2.18 20.48
N MET A 60 11.54 -1.53 19.34
CA MET A 60 10.54 -2.00 18.41
C MET A 60 11.08 -3.19 17.61
N THR A 61 10.19 -4.13 17.26
CA THR A 61 10.54 -5.20 16.32
C THR A 61 10.75 -4.61 14.92
N ASP A 62 11.52 -5.31 14.07
CA ASP A 62 11.77 -4.84 12.70
C ASP A 62 10.48 -4.72 11.89
N GLY A 63 9.57 -5.68 12.03
CA GLY A 63 8.25 -5.59 11.40
C GLY A 63 7.45 -4.37 11.83
N HIS A 64 7.48 -4.02 13.13
CA HIS A 64 6.83 -2.83 13.64
C HIS A 64 7.48 -1.55 13.07
N ASN A 65 8.83 -1.49 13.01
CA ASN A 65 9.54 -0.36 12.41
C ASN A 65 9.12 -0.15 10.95
N VAL A 66 9.02 -1.22 10.16
CA VAL A 66 8.58 -1.16 8.77
C VAL A 66 7.14 -0.62 8.65
N ILE A 67 6.24 -1.06 9.51
CA ILE A 67 4.86 -0.53 9.55
C ILE A 67 4.85 0.97 9.84
N GLN A 68 5.65 1.41 10.79
CA GLN A 68 5.78 2.85 11.13
C GLN A 68 6.42 3.64 9.98
N ASP A 69 7.41 3.08 9.28
CA ASP A 69 7.99 3.71 8.09
C ASP A 69 6.91 3.99 7.05
N TYR A 70 6.09 2.99 6.71
CA TYR A 70 4.99 3.18 5.75
C TYR A 70 3.93 4.18 6.22
N SER A 71 3.61 4.22 7.51
CA SER A 71 2.60 5.13 8.04
C SER A 71 3.04 6.59 8.06
N HIS A 72 4.34 6.86 8.25
CA HIS A 72 4.89 8.22 8.38
C HIS A 72 5.53 8.74 7.10
N THR A 73 6.22 7.89 6.34
CA THR A 73 6.97 8.30 5.14
C THR A 73 6.44 7.74 3.84
N GLY A 74 5.59 6.70 3.92
CA GLY A 74 5.05 6.01 2.75
C GLY A 74 6.02 5.04 2.08
N LEU A 75 7.22 4.86 2.63
CA LEU A 75 8.25 3.95 2.13
C LEU A 75 9.09 3.42 3.29
N THR A 76 9.83 2.35 3.08
CA THR A 76 10.82 1.84 4.02
C THR A 76 12.16 1.62 3.33
N LEU A 77 13.25 1.82 4.07
CA LEU A 77 14.61 1.45 3.66
C LEU A 77 15.03 0.08 4.25
N ARG A 78 14.14 -0.55 4.98
CA ARG A 78 14.30 -1.86 5.59
C ARG A 78 13.75 -2.94 4.64
N GLU A 79 13.61 -4.16 5.14
CA GLU A 79 13.01 -5.25 4.37
C GLU A 79 11.54 -4.97 4.01
N HIS A 80 11.10 -5.55 2.90
CA HIS A 80 9.71 -5.45 2.48
C HIS A 80 8.77 -6.10 3.51
N PRO A 81 7.58 -5.51 3.83
CA PRO A 81 6.69 -6.05 4.87
C PRO A 81 6.33 -7.51 4.68
N ILE A 82 6.17 -7.97 3.43
CA ILE A 82 5.81 -9.34 3.11
C ILE A 82 6.94 -10.34 3.40
N ALA A 83 8.21 -9.89 3.41
CA ALA A 83 9.33 -10.75 3.76
C ALA A 83 9.16 -11.37 5.16
N PHE A 84 8.64 -10.59 6.12
CA PHE A 84 8.36 -11.07 7.48
C PHE A 84 7.23 -12.12 7.53
N LEU A 85 6.32 -12.10 6.54
CA LEU A 85 5.20 -13.04 6.43
C LEU A 85 5.51 -14.22 5.50
N ARG A 86 6.66 -14.21 4.81
CA ARG A 86 6.97 -15.17 3.74
C ARG A 86 6.87 -16.62 4.19
N LYS A 87 7.34 -16.93 5.40
CA LYS A 87 7.29 -18.29 5.95
C LYS A 87 5.85 -18.81 6.11
N ASP A 88 4.96 -17.94 6.59
CA ASP A 88 3.54 -18.30 6.78
C ASP A 88 2.79 -18.39 5.45
N LEU A 89 3.12 -17.50 4.51
CA LEU A 89 2.56 -17.54 3.15
C LEU A 89 2.99 -18.80 2.41
N ALA A 90 4.26 -19.19 2.51
CA ALA A 90 4.78 -20.43 1.91
C ALA A 90 4.11 -21.68 2.51
N ALA A 91 3.84 -21.70 3.82
CA ALA A 91 3.08 -22.78 4.46
C ALA A 91 1.65 -22.91 3.93
N ARG A 92 1.06 -21.81 3.43
CA ARG A 92 -0.25 -21.77 2.75
C ARG A 92 -0.15 -22.03 1.24
N SER A 93 1.02 -22.44 0.73
CA SER A 93 1.29 -22.66 -0.70
C SER A 93 1.11 -21.38 -1.56
N ILE A 94 1.36 -20.22 -0.99
CA ILE A 94 1.35 -18.93 -1.68
C ILE A 94 2.76 -18.64 -2.17
N VAL A 95 2.94 -18.61 -3.50
CA VAL A 95 4.23 -18.34 -4.14
C VAL A 95 4.55 -16.87 -4.18
N THR A 96 5.81 -16.51 -4.43
CA THR A 96 6.22 -15.11 -4.59
C THR A 96 5.70 -14.51 -5.88
N CYS A 97 5.65 -13.18 -5.93
CA CYS A 97 5.29 -12.45 -7.16
C CYS A 97 6.29 -12.73 -8.28
N GLY A 98 7.59 -12.81 -7.96
CA GLY A 98 8.63 -13.15 -8.93
C GLY A 98 8.43 -14.55 -9.51
N GLU A 99 8.17 -15.57 -8.67
CA GLU A 99 7.84 -16.92 -9.13
C GLU A 99 6.58 -16.97 -10.00
N ALA A 100 5.56 -16.18 -9.63
CA ALA A 100 4.33 -16.07 -10.40
C ALA A 100 4.60 -15.47 -11.79
N MET A 101 5.39 -14.39 -11.87
CA MET A 101 5.70 -13.72 -13.13
C MET A 101 6.67 -14.52 -14.03
N LEU A 102 7.44 -15.43 -13.45
CA LEU A 102 8.30 -16.37 -14.20
C LEU A 102 7.57 -17.66 -14.62
N ALA A 103 6.37 -17.89 -14.10
CA ALA A 103 5.62 -19.10 -14.40
C ALA A 103 5.22 -19.18 -15.87
N ARG A 104 5.10 -20.42 -16.38
CA ARG A 104 4.67 -20.68 -17.75
C ARG A 104 3.20 -20.30 -17.95
N ASP A 105 2.85 -20.00 -19.19
CA ASP A 105 1.48 -19.73 -19.59
C ASP A 105 0.52 -20.85 -19.15
N GLY A 106 -0.67 -20.47 -18.74
CA GLY A 106 -1.72 -21.40 -18.31
C GLY A 106 -1.55 -22.00 -16.92
N ARG A 107 -0.44 -21.75 -16.19
CA ARG A 107 -0.24 -22.28 -14.84
C ARG A 107 -1.21 -21.65 -13.85
N TRP A 108 -1.82 -22.50 -13.04
CA TRP A 108 -2.61 -22.07 -11.86
C TRP A 108 -1.71 -21.93 -10.67
N LEU A 109 -1.84 -20.84 -9.93
CA LEU A 109 -1.09 -20.57 -8.71
C LEU A 109 -1.79 -19.55 -7.83
N MET A 110 -1.33 -19.44 -6.60
CA MET A 110 -1.73 -18.40 -5.67
C MET A 110 -0.50 -17.56 -5.30
N THR A 111 -0.60 -16.24 -5.43
CA THR A 111 0.41 -15.30 -4.96
C THR A 111 -0.22 -14.24 -4.08
N ALA A 112 0.59 -13.55 -3.28
CA ALA A 112 0.13 -12.47 -2.43
C ALA A 112 1.09 -11.29 -2.46
N GLY A 113 0.55 -10.09 -2.34
CA GLY A 113 1.32 -8.86 -2.35
C GLY A 113 0.57 -7.68 -1.73
N LEU A 114 1.32 -6.61 -1.45
CA LEU A 114 0.75 -5.30 -1.14
C LEU A 114 0.09 -4.75 -2.39
N VAL A 115 -1.08 -4.16 -2.25
CA VAL A 115 -1.81 -3.61 -3.40
C VAL A 115 -1.35 -2.17 -3.64
N LEU A 116 -0.47 -1.97 -4.63
CA LEU A 116 0.08 -0.67 -4.97
C LEU A 116 -0.88 0.17 -5.82
N VAL A 117 -1.44 -0.44 -6.85
CA VAL A 117 -2.25 0.27 -7.85
C VAL A 117 -3.54 -0.47 -8.14
N ARG A 118 -4.60 0.29 -8.29
CA ARG A 118 -5.92 -0.16 -8.76
C ARG A 118 -6.37 0.75 -9.90
N GLN A 119 -6.54 0.19 -11.08
CA GLN A 119 -6.94 0.96 -12.26
C GLN A 119 -8.12 0.30 -12.97
N MET A 120 -9.12 1.10 -13.31
CA MET A 120 -10.24 0.66 -14.15
C MET A 120 -10.34 1.61 -15.36
N PRO A 121 -9.53 1.37 -16.42
CA PRO A 121 -9.57 2.21 -17.60
C PRO A 121 -10.96 2.18 -18.26
N GLY A 122 -11.45 3.33 -18.68
CA GLY A 122 -12.76 3.42 -19.36
C GLY A 122 -12.81 2.62 -20.67
N SER A 123 -11.67 2.44 -21.33
CA SER A 123 -11.54 1.62 -22.55
C SER A 123 -11.61 0.11 -22.30
N ALA A 124 -11.35 -0.35 -21.08
CA ALA A 124 -11.26 -1.77 -20.73
C ALA A 124 -12.61 -2.42 -20.36
N LYS A 125 -13.71 -1.78 -20.69
CA LYS A 125 -15.09 -2.34 -20.49
C LYS A 125 -15.34 -2.88 -19.08
N GLY A 126 -14.82 -2.19 -18.05
CA GLY A 126 -15.01 -2.55 -16.64
C GLY A 126 -14.03 -3.60 -16.09
N VAL A 127 -12.98 -3.93 -16.80
CA VAL A 127 -11.88 -4.75 -16.30
C VAL A 127 -11.05 -3.93 -15.33
N MET A 128 -10.75 -4.49 -14.17
CA MET A 128 -9.87 -3.89 -13.17
C MET A 128 -8.47 -4.46 -13.29
N PHE A 129 -7.48 -3.59 -13.36
CA PHE A 129 -6.07 -3.93 -13.30
C PHE A 129 -5.55 -3.62 -11.91
N LEU A 130 -4.86 -4.57 -11.32
CA LEU A 130 -4.18 -4.41 -10.04
C LEU A 130 -2.69 -4.62 -10.24
N THR A 131 -1.87 -3.85 -9.52
CA THR A 131 -0.47 -4.18 -9.33
C THR A 131 -0.28 -4.50 -7.86
N ILE A 132 0.19 -5.70 -7.59
CA ILE A 132 0.60 -6.13 -6.26
C ILE A 132 2.10 -6.28 -6.22
N GLU A 133 2.71 -6.14 -5.04
CA GLU A 133 4.16 -6.23 -4.85
C GLU A 133 4.49 -7.05 -3.62
N ASP A 134 5.55 -7.82 -3.71
CA ASP A 134 6.21 -8.46 -2.57
C ASP A 134 7.73 -8.18 -2.60
N GLU A 135 8.49 -8.84 -1.75
CA GLU A 135 9.95 -8.70 -1.65
C GLU A 135 10.71 -9.10 -2.93
N THR A 136 10.05 -9.80 -3.86
CA THR A 136 10.66 -10.26 -5.12
C THR A 136 10.30 -9.38 -6.31
N GLY A 137 9.35 -8.44 -6.13
CA GLY A 137 8.94 -7.47 -7.13
C GLY A 137 7.45 -7.44 -7.41
N PRO A 138 7.01 -6.66 -8.41
CA PRO A 138 5.61 -6.46 -8.73
C PRO A 138 5.02 -7.61 -9.57
N ALA A 139 3.71 -7.83 -9.40
CA ALA A 139 2.92 -8.71 -10.25
C ALA A 139 1.67 -8.00 -10.76
N ASN A 140 1.41 -8.15 -12.05
CA ASN A 140 0.25 -7.56 -12.71
C ASN A 140 -0.93 -8.55 -12.70
N VAL A 141 -2.06 -8.05 -12.25
CA VAL A 141 -3.27 -8.85 -12.04
C VAL A 141 -4.44 -8.27 -12.82
N VAL A 142 -5.19 -9.12 -13.47
CA VAL A 142 -6.41 -8.76 -14.18
C VAL A 142 -7.60 -9.34 -13.44
N VAL A 143 -8.54 -8.46 -13.06
CA VAL A 143 -9.79 -8.83 -12.40
C VAL A 143 -10.95 -8.50 -13.31
N TRP A 144 -11.67 -9.54 -13.75
CA TRP A 144 -12.82 -9.40 -14.62
C TRP A 144 -14.02 -8.79 -13.88
N PRO A 145 -14.90 -8.07 -14.57
CA PRO A 145 -16.03 -7.36 -13.96
C PRO A 145 -16.90 -8.24 -13.06
N LYS A 146 -17.20 -9.47 -13.48
CA LYS A 146 -18.01 -10.44 -12.70
C LYS A 146 -17.36 -10.77 -11.35
N LEU A 147 -16.04 -10.91 -11.31
CA LEU A 147 -15.28 -11.16 -10.07
C LEU A 147 -15.18 -9.89 -9.23
N PHE A 148 -14.93 -8.75 -9.88
CA PHE A 148 -14.89 -7.44 -9.23
C PHE A 148 -16.18 -7.14 -8.47
N GLU A 149 -17.33 -7.31 -9.10
CA GLU A 149 -18.62 -7.05 -8.44
C GLU A 149 -18.85 -7.98 -7.25
N ARG A 150 -18.51 -9.27 -7.38
CA ARG A 150 -18.63 -10.24 -6.28
C ARG A 150 -17.71 -9.96 -5.11
N ARG A 151 -16.51 -9.45 -5.37
CA ARG A 151 -15.46 -9.24 -4.37
C ARG A 151 -15.08 -7.76 -4.20
N ARG A 152 -15.99 -6.86 -4.54
CA ARG A 152 -15.76 -5.42 -4.56
C ARG A 152 -15.13 -4.88 -3.28
N ARG A 153 -15.60 -5.33 -2.11
CA ARG A 153 -15.03 -4.89 -0.83
C ARG A 153 -13.56 -5.28 -0.68
N VAL A 154 -13.22 -6.51 -1.05
CA VAL A 154 -11.85 -7.00 -1.01
C VAL A 154 -10.98 -6.20 -1.97
N VAL A 155 -11.40 -6.08 -3.24
CA VAL A 155 -10.61 -5.36 -4.26
C VAL A 155 -10.34 -3.91 -3.88
N LEU A 156 -11.32 -3.20 -3.30
CA LEU A 156 -11.18 -1.77 -2.99
C LEU A 156 -10.59 -1.50 -1.60
N GLY A 157 -10.73 -2.42 -0.66
CA GLY A 157 -10.39 -2.18 0.74
C GLY A 157 -9.10 -2.84 1.23
N SER A 158 -8.62 -3.92 0.57
CA SER A 158 -7.47 -4.66 1.08
C SER A 158 -6.16 -3.91 0.83
N SER A 159 -5.33 -3.79 1.86
CA SER A 159 -3.94 -3.30 1.74
C SER A 159 -3.01 -4.42 1.25
N MET A 160 -3.27 -5.67 1.65
CA MET A 160 -2.60 -6.87 1.19
C MET A 160 -3.63 -7.87 0.68
N MET A 161 -3.35 -8.52 -0.43
CA MET A 161 -4.29 -9.44 -1.07
C MET A 161 -3.59 -10.71 -1.53
N ALA A 162 -4.22 -11.87 -1.27
CA ALA A 162 -3.85 -13.10 -1.95
C ALA A 162 -4.79 -13.34 -3.14
N ILE A 163 -4.21 -13.76 -4.24
CA ILE A 163 -4.87 -13.92 -5.53
C ILE A 163 -4.59 -15.30 -6.06
N ASN A 164 -5.64 -16.09 -6.20
CA ASN A 164 -5.59 -17.37 -6.90
C ASN A 164 -6.05 -17.14 -8.34
N GLY A 165 -5.27 -17.59 -9.30
CA GLY A 165 -5.60 -17.37 -10.69
C GLY A 165 -4.71 -18.14 -11.65
N ARG A 166 -4.92 -17.87 -12.92
CA ARG A 166 -4.19 -18.48 -14.03
C ARG A 166 -3.25 -17.48 -14.67
N ILE A 167 -2.01 -17.87 -14.92
CA ILE A 167 -1.04 -17.06 -15.66
C ILE A 167 -1.44 -16.98 -17.13
N GLN A 168 -1.45 -15.77 -17.65
CA GLN A 168 -1.54 -15.48 -19.07
C GLN A 168 -0.27 -14.76 -19.50
N ARG A 169 0.42 -15.32 -20.48
CA ARG A 169 1.68 -14.79 -21.02
C ARG A 169 1.53 -14.51 -22.50
N GLU A 170 1.77 -13.25 -22.88
CA GLU A 170 1.79 -12.83 -24.27
C GLU A 170 3.15 -12.14 -24.55
N GLY A 171 4.08 -12.89 -25.11
CA GLY A 171 5.46 -12.43 -25.30
C GLY A 171 6.13 -12.16 -23.94
N GLU A 172 6.56 -10.92 -23.72
CA GLU A 172 7.20 -10.48 -22.48
C GLU A 172 6.18 -10.07 -21.42
N VAL A 173 4.94 -9.83 -21.80
CA VAL A 173 3.89 -9.37 -20.89
C VAL A 173 3.27 -10.56 -20.18
N VAL A 174 3.25 -10.49 -18.85
CA VAL A 174 2.70 -11.53 -17.98
C VAL A 174 1.63 -10.95 -17.08
N HIS A 175 0.47 -11.59 -17.05
CA HIS A 175 -0.63 -11.24 -16.17
C HIS A 175 -1.13 -12.45 -15.40
N LEU A 176 -1.53 -12.22 -14.17
CA LEU A 176 -2.29 -13.18 -13.38
C LEU A 176 -3.78 -12.87 -13.55
N ILE A 177 -4.51 -13.76 -14.24
CA ILE A 177 -5.97 -13.65 -14.38
C ILE A 177 -6.62 -14.18 -13.11
N ALA A 178 -7.16 -13.27 -12.30
CA ALA A 178 -7.72 -13.59 -11.00
C ALA A 178 -9.03 -14.41 -11.12
N GLN A 179 -9.14 -15.45 -10.31
CA GLN A 179 -10.34 -16.27 -10.12
C GLN A 179 -10.89 -16.17 -8.70
N GLN A 180 -10.02 -16.05 -7.72
CA GLN A 180 -10.38 -15.87 -6.32
C GLN A 180 -9.49 -14.81 -5.69
N LEU A 181 -10.07 -14.01 -4.79
CA LEU A 181 -9.41 -12.91 -4.09
C LEU A 181 -9.66 -13.05 -2.58
N PHE A 182 -8.60 -12.93 -1.81
CA PHE A 182 -8.64 -13.02 -0.35
C PHE A 182 -7.98 -11.79 0.26
N ASP A 183 -8.62 -11.20 1.26
CA ASP A 183 -8.06 -10.10 2.03
C ASP A 183 -7.11 -10.64 3.10
N LEU A 184 -5.85 -10.23 3.03
CA LEU A 184 -4.81 -10.55 4.00
C LEU A 184 -4.32 -9.31 4.76
N SER A 185 -5.06 -8.21 4.73
CA SER A 185 -4.69 -6.97 5.43
C SER A 185 -4.51 -7.18 6.94
N GLY A 186 -5.25 -8.14 7.52
CA GLY A 186 -5.09 -8.53 8.91
C GLY A 186 -3.72 -9.14 9.25
N ASP A 187 -3.10 -9.85 8.29
CA ASP A 187 -1.77 -10.44 8.48
C ASP A 187 -0.71 -9.34 8.59
N LEU A 188 -0.85 -8.22 7.85
CA LEU A 188 0.01 -7.04 8.00
C LEU A 188 -0.16 -6.38 9.37
N SER A 189 -1.38 -6.28 9.85
CA SER A 189 -1.65 -5.68 11.17
C SER A 189 -1.02 -6.49 12.31
N ALA A 190 -0.82 -7.78 12.10
CA ALA A 190 -0.14 -8.64 13.08
C ALA A 190 1.37 -8.35 13.20
N LEU A 191 1.99 -7.71 12.20
CA LEU A 191 3.39 -7.26 12.27
C LEU A 191 3.53 -6.01 13.16
N ALA A 192 2.51 -5.18 13.23
CA ALA A 192 2.44 -4.10 14.18
C ALA A 192 1.92 -4.67 15.51
N ASP A 193 2.72 -4.65 16.57
CA ASP A 193 2.25 -4.99 17.92
C ASP A 193 0.95 -4.20 18.22
N ARG A 194 -0.18 -4.79 17.95
CA ARG A 194 -1.59 -4.46 18.20
C ARG A 194 -2.10 -3.01 18.08
N ASP A 195 -1.26 -1.98 17.99
CA ASP A 195 -1.66 -0.57 18.05
C ASP A 195 -1.44 0.24 16.76
N GLY A 196 -0.91 -0.36 15.70
CA GLY A 196 -0.60 0.32 14.44
C GLY A 196 -1.54 -0.06 13.30
N GLU A 197 -2.28 0.91 12.75
CA GLU A 197 -3.01 0.74 11.49
C GLU A 197 -2.05 0.87 10.31
N PHE A 198 -1.89 -0.19 9.53
CA PHE A 198 -1.07 -0.15 8.31
C PHE A 198 -1.80 0.63 7.21
N LYS A 199 -1.29 1.81 6.90
CA LYS A 199 -1.79 2.64 5.79
C LYS A 199 -0.77 2.65 4.67
N LEU A 200 -1.06 1.92 3.60
CA LEU A 200 -0.34 2.13 2.35
C LEU A 200 -0.74 3.48 1.75
N PRO A 201 0.24 4.29 1.29
CA PRO A 201 -0.06 5.37 0.39
C PRO A 201 -0.54 4.74 -0.92
N THR A 202 -1.86 4.66 -1.10
CA THR A 202 -2.43 4.20 -2.35
C THR A 202 -2.03 5.17 -3.44
N GLY A 203 -1.21 4.71 -4.38
CA GLY A 203 -0.90 5.49 -5.58
C GLY A 203 -2.19 5.89 -6.28
N ARG A 204 -2.32 7.16 -6.64
CA ARG A 204 -3.46 7.71 -7.38
C ARG A 204 -3.40 7.30 -8.86
N GLY A 205 -3.32 6.00 -9.12
CA GLY A 205 -3.35 5.47 -10.49
C GLY A 205 -4.66 5.70 -11.23
N ASP A 206 -5.69 6.12 -10.52
CA ASP A 206 -7.02 6.46 -11.03
C ASP A 206 -7.13 7.89 -11.61
N GLU A 207 -6.16 8.76 -11.37
CA GLU A 207 -6.12 10.12 -11.93
C GLU A 207 -5.89 10.15 -13.45
N PHE A 208 -5.48 9.07 -14.08
CA PHE A 208 -5.26 8.97 -15.53
C PHE A 208 -6.52 8.69 -16.36
N ALA A 209 -7.68 8.57 -15.73
CA ALA A 209 -8.93 8.37 -16.46
C ALA A 209 -9.39 9.61 -17.26
N HIS A 210 -8.76 10.74 -17.06
CA HIS A 210 -9.14 12.01 -17.69
C HIS A 210 -8.00 12.53 -18.56
N GLY A 211 -7.92 12.08 -19.81
CA GLY A 211 -7.21 12.70 -20.91
C GLY A 211 -5.84 13.32 -20.60
N SER A 212 -4.96 13.35 -21.58
CA SER A 212 -3.64 13.99 -21.46
C SER A 212 -3.69 15.35 -20.79
N PRO A 213 -2.76 15.67 -19.85
CA PRO A 213 -2.61 17.01 -19.32
C PRO A 213 -2.23 17.95 -20.47
N GLY A 214 -3.17 18.75 -20.95
CA GLY A 214 -2.94 19.68 -22.07
C GLY A 214 -4.12 19.91 -22.98
N SER A 215 -5.23 19.19 -22.83
CA SER A 215 -6.45 19.51 -23.56
C SER A 215 -7.26 20.58 -22.80
N PRO A 216 -7.41 21.81 -23.34
CA PRO A 216 -8.14 22.89 -22.64
C PRO A 216 -9.64 22.60 -22.45
N ASP A 217 -10.19 21.59 -23.14
CA ASP A 217 -11.63 21.30 -23.13
C ASP A 217 -12.10 20.40 -21.99
N SER A 218 -11.22 19.77 -21.24
CA SER A 218 -11.61 18.83 -20.17
C SER A 218 -11.83 19.47 -18.80
N ARG A 219 -11.34 20.71 -18.61
CA ARG A 219 -11.41 21.40 -17.31
C ARG A 219 -12.73 22.11 -17.05
N ASP A 220 -13.47 22.48 -18.09
CA ASP A 220 -14.67 23.31 -17.98
C ASP A 220 -15.99 22.52 -17.96
N ARG A 221 -15.98 21.19 -18.14
CA ARG A 221 -17.21 20.40 -18.31
C ARG A 221 -17.51 19.34 -17.26
N ALA A 222 -16.62 19.06 -16.34
CA ALA A 222 -16.91 18.09 -15.28
C ALA A 222 -16.64 18.71 -13.91
N PRO A 223 -17.61 18.64 -12.97
CA PRO A 223 -17.32 18.90 -11.57
C PRO A 223 -16.23 17.92 -11.14
N ALA A 224 -15.28 18.38 -10.30
CA ALA A 224 -14.20 17.55 -9.79
C ALA A 224 -14.77 16.30 -9.10
N VAL A 225 -14.85 15.21 -9.86
CA VAL A 225 -15.37 13.93 -9.39
C VAL A 225 -14.32 13.30 -8.50
N LYS A 226 -14.65 13.09 -7.23
CA LYS A 226 -13.74 12.42 -6.31
C LYS A 226 -13.47 10.99 -6.80
N PRO A 227 -12.27 10.41 -6.60
CA PRO A 227 -11.94 9.05 -7.05
C PRO A 227 -13.01 8.00 -6.69
N ARG A 228 -13.67 8.15 -5.54
CA ARG A 228 -14.80 7.32 -5.13
C ARG A 228 -16.00 7.38 -6.08
N ASP A 229 -16.19 8.50 -6.75
CA ASP A 229 -17.35 8.73 -7.63
C ASP A 229 -17.13 8.14 -9.03
N ILE A 230 -15.86 7.91 -9.42
CA ILE A 230 -15.51 7.26 -10.69
C ILE A 230 -15.93 5.79 -10.68
N PHE A 231 -15.85 5.11 -9.53
CA PHE A 231 -16.22 3.70 -9.40
C PHE A 231 -17.74 3.49 -9.23
N VAL A 232 -18.47 4.45 -8.68
CA VAL A 232 -19.91 4.34 -8.42
C VAL A 232 -20.74 4.38 -9.71
N PRO A 233 -20.52 5.28 -10.69
CA PRO A 233 -21.28 5.33 -11.92
C PRO A 233 -21.07 4.10 -12.82
N LEU A 234 -19.83 3.60 -12.91
CA LEU A 234 -19.49 2.44 -13.75
C LEU A 234 -20.18 1.15 -13.28
N CYS A 235 -20.43 1.03 -11.97
CA CYS A 235 -21.15 -0.11 -11.41
C CYS A 235 -22.68 0.01 -11.51
N ARG A 236 -23.22 1.20 -11.81
CA ARG A 236 -24.67 1.41 -11.96
C ARG A 236 -25.19 1.18 -13.38
N THR A 237 -24.33 1.17 -14.37
CA THR A 237 -24.72 0.78 -15.72
C THR A 237 -24.92 -0.72 -15.74
N ARG A 238 -26.17 -1.14 -15.49
CA ARG A 238 -26.68 -2.48 -15.78
C ARG A 238 -26.66 -2.69 -17.29
N HIS A 239 -25.51 -2.93 -17.85
CA HIS A 239 -25.46 -3.62 -19.11
C HIS A 239 -25.58 -5.11 -18.79
N ASN A 240 -26.66 -5.73 -19.23
CA ASN A 240 -26.84 -7.17 -19.30
C ASN A 240 -25.85 -7.77 -20.32
N LEU A 241 -24.55 -7.56 -20.09
CA LEU A 241 -23.50 -8.23 -20.83
C LEU A 241 -23.30 -9.57 -20.14
N THR A 242 -23.83 -10.63 -20.75
CA THR A 242 -23.46 -12.00 -20.43
C THR A 242 -21.99 -12.17 -20.81
N TYR A 243 -21.11 -12.07 -19.83
CA TYR A 243 -19.70 -12.37 -20.02
C TYR A 243 -19.52 -13.88 -20.08
N PRO A 244 -18.74 -14.40 -21.05
CA PRO A 244 -18.41 -15.82 -21.12
C PRO A 244 -17.66 -16.26 -19.86
N GLU A 245 -17.71 -17.54 -19.56
CA GLU A 245 -16.92 -18.12 -18.45
C GLU A 245 -15.43 -17.81 -18.64
N PRO A 246 -14.63 -17.73 -17.55
CA PRO A 246 -13.24 -17.27 -17.61
C PRO A 246 -12.36 -18.00 -18.62
N ASP A 247 -12.62 -19.29 -18.84
CA ASP A 247 -11.84 -20.12 -19.78
C ASP A 247 -12.16 -19.81 -21.25
N THR A 248 -13.25 -19.10 -21.55
CA THR A 248 -13.67 -18.73 -22.90
C THR A 248 -13.53 -17.23 -23.19
N MET A 249 -13.06 -16.46 -22.21
CA MET A 249 -12.90 -15.01 -22.40
C MET A 249 -11.73 -14.71 -23.33
N PRO A 250 -11.91 -13.81 -24.31
CA PRO A 250 -10.81 -13.34 -25.13
C PRO A 250 -9.78 -12.59 -24.27
N SER A 251 -8.52 -12.62 -24.69
CA SER A 251 -7.48 -11.81 -24.08
C SER A 251 -7.90 -10.34 -24.02
N PRO A 252 -7.70 -9.63 -22.89
CA PRO A 252 -7.97 -8.20 -22.81
C PRO A 252 -7.02 -7.36 -23.70
N PHE A 253 -5.99 -7.98 -24.23
CA PHE A 253 -4.99 -7.32 -25.10
C PHE A 253 -5.16 -7.75 -26.56
N PRO A 254 -4.98 -6.82 -27.51
CA PRO A 254 -4.93 -7.19 -28.92
C PRO A 254 -3.74 -8.13 -29.15
N LYS A 255 -3.95 -9.14 -29.99
CA LYS A 255 -2.86 -10.03 -30.41
C LYS A 255 -1.81 -9.24 -31.19
N ALA A 256 -0.53 -9.57 -31.04
CA ALA A 256 0.62 -8.86 -31.65
C ALA A 256 0.53 -8.68 -33.17
N ARG A 257 -0.40 -9.35 -33.85
CA ARG A 257 -0.64 -9.21 -35.30
C ARG A 257 -1.50 -8.00 -35.70
N ASP A 258 -2.15 -7.34 -34.73
CA ASP A 258 -3.06 -6.22 -35.01
C ASP A 258 -2.34 -4.85 -34.97
N PHE A 259 -1.02 -4.85 -34.70
CA PHE A 259 -0.14 -3.68 -34.76
C PHE A 259 0.63 -3.61 -36.07
N ARG A 260 -0.05 -3.70 -37.22
CA ARG A 260 0.52 -3.33 -38.53
C ARG A 260 -0.16 -2.10 -39.07
#